data_0c85633e885a64b3d5db35100b8c9814
#
_entry.id   0c85633e885a64b3d5db35100b8c9814
#
_cell.length_a   1.000
_cell.length_b   1.000
_cell.length_c   1.000
_cell.angle_alpha   90.00
_cell.angle_beta   90.00
_cell.angle_gamma   90.00
#
_symmetry.space_group_name_H-M   'P 1'
#
loop_
_entity.id
_entity.type
_entity.pdbx_description
1 polymer ?
#
loop_
_entity_poly.entity_id
_entity_poly.type
_entity_poly.pdbx_seq_one_letter_code
_entity_poly.pdbx_strand_id
1 'polypeptide(L)'
;MIELQNIKKSFDHGRSFVVSDISLRVERGQLLGLIGESGSGKTTTLKMINRLEEPSSGTILVNDENILLQSPVDLRRSIGYVFQGIGLFPHHTVLTNVAAVPLLLNWDRSLTHSRCEEILEMVGLPIKDFGDRYPSQLSGGQQQRVGVARALAAKQEVLLMDEPFGALDPITRVDLQDEFKRIQRNLNLTVIMVTHDMTEALLMADQIAVMKDGEILQIGSPKELLNRPAHDYVKKLIEIPRSKANRLEKLMDSK
;
A
#
# COMPACT_ATOMS: atom_id res chain seq x y z
N MET A 1 3.76 13.06 -5.73
CA MET A 1 4.04 12.33 -6.98
C MET A 1 5.17 11.35 -6.74
N ILE A 2 5.11 10.15 -7.35
CA ILE A 2 6.18 9.15 -7.29
C ILE A 2 6.55 8.79 -8.73
N GLU A 3 7.85 8.76 -9.05
CA GLU A 3 8.32 8.39 -10.38
C GLU A 3 9.53 7.44 -10.28
N LEU A 4 9.45 6.31 -10.97
CA LEU A 4 10.53 5.35 -11.13
C LEU A 4 11.02 5.40 -12.57
N GLN A 5 12.32 5.54 -12.78
CA GLN A 5 12.96 5.67 -14.10
C GLN A 5 14.03 4.60 -14.26
N ASN A 6 13.77 3.59 -15.09
CA ASN A 6 14.66 2.48 -15.45
C ASN A 6 15.28 1.77 -14.24
N ILE A 7 14.44 1.49 -13.23
CA ILE A 7 14.87 0.89 -11.97
C ILE A 7 15.23 -0.57 -12.17
N LYS A 8 16.40 -0.95 -11.65
CA LYS A 8 16.84 -2.34 -11.58
C LYS A 8 17.28 -2.69 -10.15
N LYS A 9 17.04 -3.94 -9.74
CA LYS A 9 17.54 -4.48 -8.49
C LYS A 9 18.08 -5.88 -8.66
N SER A 10 19.33 -6.06 -8.29
CA SER A 10 20.02 -7.34 -8.17
C SER A 10 20.53 -7.49 -6.74
N PHE A 11 20.50 -8.71 -6.19
CA PHE A 11 21.09 -9.05 -4.89
C PHE A 11 22.37 -9.86 -5.02
N ASP A 12 22.80 -10.21 -6.25
CA ASP A 12 23.91 -11.07 -6.56
C ASP A 12 24.93 -10.41 -7.52
N HIS A 13 25.14 -9.10 -7.34
CA HIS A 13 26.07 -8.30 -8.15
C HIS A 13 25.79 -8.31 -9.66
N GLY A 14 24.51 -8.33 -10.04
CA GLY A 14 24.10 -8.22 -11.43
C GLY A 14 24.00 -9.54 -12.20
N ARG A 15 24.13 -10.70 -11.52
CA ARG A 15 23.96 -12.02 -12.16
C ARG A 15 22.49 -12.31 -12.47
N SER A 16 21.60 -11.91 -11.57
CA SER A 16 20.15 -11.96 -11.76
C SER A 16 19.48 -10.68 -11.28
N PHE A 17 18.32 -10.35 -11.85
CA PHE A 17 17.56 -9.16 -11.47
C PHE A 17 16.19 -9.57 -10.94
N VAL A 18 15.90 -9.16 -9.70
CA VAL A 18 14.57 -9.29 -9.09
C VAL A 18 13.63 -8.20 -9.62
N VAL A 19 14.20 -7.05 -10.02
CA VAL A 19 13.51 -5.97 -10.72
C VAL A 19 14.35 -5.59 -11.92
N SER A 20 13.76 -5.62 -13.12
CA SER A 20 14.42 -5.45 -14.41
C SER A 20 13.78 -4.32 -15.18
N ASP A 21 14.40 -3.13 -15.15
CA ASP A 21 14.03 -1.98 -15.98
C ASP A 21 12.58 -1.48 -15.79
N ILE A 22 12.17 -1.25 -14.53
CA ILE A 22 10.86 -0.71 -14.22
C ILE A 22 10.85 0.80 -14.37
N SER A 23 9.88 1.30 -15.17
CA SER A 23 9.52 2.71 -15.24
C SER A 23 8.02 2.86 -15.00
N LEU A 24 7.64 3.68 -14.03
CA LEU A 24 6.25 4.01 -13.73
C LEU A 24 6.13 5.39 -13.07
N ARG A 25 4.94 5.98 -13.18
CA ARG A 25 4.62 7.26 -12.55
C ARG A 25 3.27 7.17 -11.87
N VAL A 26 3.19 7.71 -10.66
CA VAL A 26 1.97 7.83 -9.87
C VAL A 26 1.73 9.30 -9.58
N GLU A 27 0.62 9.83 -10.07
CA GLU A 27 0.26 11.23 -9.89
C GLU A 27 -0.21 11.50 -8.45
N ARG A 28 -0.21 12.77 -8.06
CA ARG A 28 -0.71 13.18 -6.74
C ARG A 28 -2.16 12.78 -6.56
N GLY A 29 -2.49 12.23 -5.41
CA GLY A 29 -3.83 11.77 -5.07
C GLY A 29 -4.27 10.48 -5.78
N GLN A 30 -3.39 9.84 -6.56
CA GLN A 30 -3.67 8.61 -7.27
C GLN A 30 -3.32 7.37 -6.43
N LEU A 31 -4.13 6.32 -6.54
CA LEU A 31 -3.84 4.99 -6.01
C LEU A 31 -3.40 4.08 -7.15
N LEU A 32 -2.14 3.64 -7.14
CA LEU A 32 -1.61 2.61 -8.01
C LEU A 32 -1.64 1.25 -7.31
N GLY A 33 -2.31 0.28 -7.91
CA GLY A 33 -2.22 -1.13 -7.54
C GLY A 33 -1.05 -1.82 -8.25
N LEU A 34 -0.10 -2.37 -7.52
CA LEU A 34 1.01 -3.16 -8.07
C LEU A 34 0.71 -4.64 -7.85
N ILE A 35 0.39 -5.35 -8.93
CA ILE A 35 -0.09 -6.74 -8.88
C ILE A 35 0.82 -7.69 -9.65
N GLY A 36 0.86 -8.96 -9.21
CA GLY A 36 1.62 -10.03 -9.84
C GLY A 36 1.80 -11.22 -8.92
N GLU A 37 2.38 -12.31 -9.41
CA GLU A 37 2.70 -13.51 -8.63
C GLU A 37 3.71 -13.22 -7.51
N SER A 38 3.79 -14.14 -6.55
CA SER A 38 4.87 -14.11 -5.54
C SER A 38 6.23 -14.18 -6.25
N GLY A 39 7.18 -13.37 -5.81
CA GLY A 39 8.51 -13.29 -6.43
C GLY A 39 8.60 -12.37 -7.66
N SER A 40 7.52 -11.76 -8.14
CA SER A 40 7.59 -10.85 -9.31
C SER A 40 8.27 -9.50 -9.06
N GLY A 41 8.76 -9.21 -7.85
CA GLY A 41 9.50 -7.99 -7.52
C GLY A 41 8.69 -6.87 -6.87
N LYS A 42 7.38 -7.02 -6.63
CA LYS A 42 6.48 -5.98 -6.09
C LYS A 42 6.95 -5.38 -4.76
N THR A 43 7.10 -6.22 -3.74
CA THR A 43 7.58 -5.80 -2.41
C THR A 43 8.99 -5.20 -2.48
N THR A 44 9.86 -5.71 -3.33
CA THR A 44 11.20 -5.16 -3.57
C THR A 44 11.08 -3.76 -4.18
N THR A 45 10.21 -3.56 -5.16
CA THR A 45 9.94 -2.24 -5.76
C THR A 45 9.43 -1.26 -4.71
N LEU A 46 8.47 -1.69 -3.87
CA LEU A 46 7.95 -0.87 -2.78
C LEU A 46 9.05 -0.47 -1.77
N LYS A 47 9.91 -1.42 -1.39
CA LYS A 47 11.03 -1.19 -0.47
C LYS A 47 12.08 -0.24 -1.05
N MET A 48 12.28 -0.22 -2.37
CA MET A 48 13.21 0.73 -2.99
C MET A 48 12.71 2.17 -2.91
N ILE A 49 11.40 2.41 -3.04
CA ILE A 49 10.82 3.76 -2.92
C ILE A 49 11.09 4.36 -1.55
N ASN A 50 11.04 3.55 -0.50
CA ASN A 50 11.30 3.96 0.89
C ASN A 50 12.77 3.75 1.34
N ARG A 51 13.67 3.42 0.39
CA ARG A 51 15.09 3.11 0.66
C ARG A 51 15.31 2.10 1.79
N LEU A 52 14.37 1.16 1.99
CA LEU A 52 14.62 -0.06 2.78
C LEU A 52 15.52 -1.02 1.99
N GLU A 53 15.46 -0.92 0.66
CA GLU A 53 16.39 -1.50 -0.30
C GLU A 53 16.88 -0.38 -1.23
N GLU A 54 18.14 -0.36 -1.59
CA GLU A 54 18.64 0.59 -2.59
C GLU A 54 18.55 -0.02 -4.00
N PRO A 55 18.15 0.76 -5.01
CA PRO A 55 18.18 0.29 -6.40
C PRO A 55 19.62 0.01 -6.84
N SER A 56 19.82 -0.99 -7.68
CA SER A 56 21.13 -1.26 -8.28
C SER A 56 21.45 -0.26 -9.41
N SER A 57 20.41 0.25 -10.09
CA SER A 57 20.51 1.34 -11.08
C SER A 57 19.14 1.99 -11.29
N GLY A 58 19.14 3.13 -11.99
CA GLY A 58 17.94 3.94 -12.25
C GLY A 58 17.74 5.04 -11.22
N THR A 59 16.62 5.77 -11.33
CA THR A 59 16.32 6.92 -10.46
C THR A 59 14.90 6.79 -9.91
N ILE A 60 14.72 7.07 -8.62
CA ILE A 60 13.42 7.18 -7.98
C ILE A 60 13.23 8.60 -7.47
N LEU A 61 12.13 9.22 -7.86
CA LEU A 61 11.74 10.54 -7.39
C LEU A 61 10.48 10.42 -6.52
N VAL A 62 10.50 11.08 -5.37
CA VAL A 62 9.33 11.27 -4.50
C VAL A 62 9.15 12.76 -4.29
N ASN A 63 7.99 13.29 -4.66
CA ASN A 63 7.71 14.73 -4.67
C ASN A 63 8.76 15.54 -5.45
N ASP A 64 9.15 15.03 -6.63
CA ASP A 64 10.14 15.62 -7.54
C ASP A 64 11.60 15.62 -7.02
N GLU A 65 11.87 15.01 -5.86
CA GLU A 65 13.19 14.90 -5.27
C GLU A 65 13.74 13.47 -5.40
N ASN A 66 15.01 13.36 -5.82
CA ASN A 66 15.68 12.06 -5.91
C ASN A 66 15.93 11.51 -4.50
N ILE A 67 15.37 10.32 -4.23
CA ILE A 67 15.47 9.68 -2.91
C ILE A 67 16.92 9.41 -2.47
N LEU A 68 17.84 9.19 -3.40
CA LEU A 68 19.25 8.91 -3.08
C LEU A 68 20.01 10.16 -2.60
N LEU A 69 19.48 11.37 -2.86
CA LEU A 69 20.06 12.64 -2.40
C LEU A 69 19.51 13.07 -1.04
N GLN A 70 18.47 12.39 -0.53
CA GLN A 70 17.86 12.68 0.77
C GLN A 70 18.48 11.81 1.88
N SER A 71 18.38 12.26 3.12
CA SER A 71 18.63 11.40 4.29
C SER A 71 17.62 10.22 4.29
N PRO A 72 18.06 8.94 4.41
CA PRO A 72 17.14 7.82 4.48
C PRO A 72 16.14 7.92 5.64
N VAL A 73 16.56 8.54 6.75
CA VAL A 73 15.71 8.73 7.93
C VAL A 73 14.61 9.74 7.64
N ASP A 74 14.93 10.86 7.00
CA ASP A 74 13.95 11.91 6.71
C ASP A 74 12.98 11.46 5.62
N LEU A 75 13.47 10.77 4.58
CA LEU A 75 12.63 10.13 3.57
C LEU A 75 11.62 9.15 4.20
N ARG A 76 12.06 8.25 5.08
CA ARG A 76 11.17 7.27 5.74
C ARG A 76 10.16 7.92 6.67
N ARG A 77 10.47 9.07 7.25
CA ARG A 77 9.53 9.85 8.07
C ARG A 77 8.50 10.59 7.23
N SER A 78 8.84 10.96 5.99
CA SER A 78 7.93 11.65 5.06
C SER A 78 6.96 10.72 4.32
N ILE A 79 7.22 9.40 4.33
CA ILE A 79 6.42 8.39 3.66
C ILE A 79 5.72 7.51 4.69
N GLY A 80 4.40 7.40 4.62
CA GLY A 80 3.64 6.41 5.38
C GLY A 80 3.91 5.00 4.85
N TYR A 81 4.05 4.03 5.74
CA TYR A 81 4.27 2.64 5.34
C TYR A 81 3.39 1.69 6.15
N VAL A 82 2.55 0.92 5.45
CA VAL A 82 1.75 -0.18 6.03
C VAL A 82 2.41 -1.49 5.64
N PHE A 83 2.92 -2.20 6.64
CA PHE A 83 3.65 -3.45 6.45
C PHE A 83 2.71 -4.64 6.26
N GLN A 84 3.16 -5.62 5.49
CA GLN A 84 2.60 -6.96 5.51
C GLN A 84 2.68 -7.52 6.95
N GLY A 85 1.54 -7.98 7.51
CA GLY A 85 1.49 -8.48 8.89
C GLY A 85 1.44 -7.39 9.97
N ILE A 86 0.98 -6.18 9.62
CA ILE A 86 0.60 -5.07 10.53
C ILE A 86 1.79 -4.37 11.20
N GLY A 87 2.77 -5.08 11.74
CA GLY A 87 4.01 -4.52 12.32
C GLY A 87 3.81 -3.51 13.45
N LEU A 88 2.76 -3.63 14.26
CA LEU A 88 2.58 -2.80 15.45
C LEU A 88 3.62 -3.16 16.52
N PHE A 89 4.00 -2.17 17.33
CA PHE A 89 4.84 -2.39 18.52
C PHE A 89 3.99 -3.08 19.60
N PRO A 90 4.23 -4.35 19.93
CA PRO A 90 3.33 -5.13 20.79
C PRO A 90 3.28 -4.63 22.24
N HIS A 91 4.32 -3.93 22.70
CA HIS A 91 4.46 -3.36 24.03
C HIS A 91 4.03 -1.90 24.12
N HIS A 92 3.54 -1.32 23.04
CA HIS A 92 2.97 0.03 22.98
C HIS A 92 1.45 -0.04 22.88
N THR A 93 0.76 0.90 23.50
CA THR A 93 -0.69 1.08 23.34
C THR A 93 -1.02 1.54 21.92
N VAL A 94 -2.29 1.54 21.54
CA VAL A 94 -2.79 2.09 20.27
C VAL A 94 -2.33 3.54 20.11
N LEU A 95 -2.58 4.38 21.10
CA LEU A 95 -2.17 5.79 21.08
C LEU A 95 -0.66 5.94 20.87
N THR A 96 0.15 5.18 21.60
CA THR A 96 1.62 5.26 21.49
C THR A 96 2.13 4.73 20.14
N ASN A 97 1.47 3.71 19.56
CA ASN A 97 1.76 3.24 18.22
C ASN A 97 1.51 4.33 17.18
N VAL A 98 0.36 5.00 17.24
CA VAL A 98 -0.02 6.05 16.28
C VAL A 98 0.85 7.30 16.47
N ALA A 99 1.18 7.66 17.69
CA ALA A 99 2.02 8.82 18.02
C ALA A 99 3.51 8.65 17.63
N ALA A 100 3.95 7.45 17.26
CA ALA A 100 5.37 7.14 17.08
C ALA A 100 6.08 8.09 16.09
N VAL A 101 5.52 8.31 14.90
CA VAL A 101 6.15 9.17 13.88
C VAL A 101 6.07 10.66 14.23
N PRO A 102 4.91 11.23 14.65
CA PRO A 102 4.86 12.60 15.16
C PRO A 102 5.88 12.90 16.25
N LEU A 103 6.05 11.99 17.22
CA LEU A 103 7.05 12.15 18.29
C LEU A 103 8.49 12.11 17.76
N LEU A 104 8.81 11.25 16.79
CA LEU A 104 10.12 11.22 16.13
C LEU A 104 10.39 12.51 15.33
N LEU A 105 9.34 13.22 14.91
CA LEU A 105 9.43 14.53 14.26
C LEU A 105 9.43 15.69 15.26
N ASN A 106 9.53 15.41 16.56
CA ASN A 106 9.53 16.39 17.64
C ASN A 106 8.27 17.29 17.67
N TRP A 107 7.12 16.75 17.27
CA TRP A 107 5.87 17.48 17.41
C TRP A 107 5.54 17.70 18.88
N ASP A 108 4.92 18.84 19.19
CA ASP A 108 4.39 19.10 20.52
C ASP A 108 3.42 18.00 20.97
N ARG A 109 3.40 17.69 22.27
CA ARG A 109 2.59 16.60 22.83
C ARG A 109 1.08 16.83 22.64
N SER A 110 0.63 18.08 22.81
CA SER A 110 -0.79 18.40 22.64
C SER A 110 -1.22 18.29 21.18
N LEU A 111 -0.41 18.76 20.25
CA LEU A 111 -0.61 18.62 18.80
C LEU A 111 -0.61 17.14 18.40
N THR A 112 0.34 16.36 18.91
CA THR A 112 0.43 14.91 18.65
C THR A 112 -0.83 14.19 19.14
N HIS A 113 -1.30 14.49 20.36
CA HIS A 113 -2.49 13.87 20.93
C HIS A 113 -3.74 14.20 20.09
N SER A 114 -3.96 15.49 19.79
CA SER A 114 -5.10 15.93 18.97
C SER A 114 -5.08 15.28 17.57
N ARG A 115 -3.90 15.15 16.96
CA ARG A 115 -3.77 14.48 15.66
C ARG A 115 -4.02 12.97 15.76
N CYS A 116 -3.57 12.32 16.82
CA CYS A 116 -3.87 10.90 17.04
C CYS A 116 -5.37 10.66 17.24
N GLU A 117 -6.05 11.53 17.97
CA GLU A 117 -7.51 11.49 18.14
C GLU A 117 -8.21 11.62 16.78
N GLU A 118 -7.88 12.64 15.98
CA GLU A 118 -8.44 12.86 14.64
C GLU A 118 -8.27 11.61 13.73
N ILE A 119 -7.07 11.04 13.68
CA ILE A 119 -6.78 9.89 12.80
C ILE A 119 -7.44 8.61 13.31
N LEU A 120 -7.47 8.39 14.63
CA LEU A 120 -8.13 7.24 15.21
C LEU A 120 -9.64 7.27 15.00
N GLU A 121 -10.29 8.43 15.13
CA GLU A 121 -11.70 8.62 14.76
C GLU A 121 -11.91 8.32 13.27
N MET A 122 -11.03 8.80 12.39
CA MET A 122 -11.11 8.61 10.95
C MET A 122 -11.07 7.12 10.54
N VAL A 123 -10.32 6.29 11.28
CA VAL A 123 -10.25 4.84 11.08
C VAL A 123 -11.25 4.05 11.94
N GLY A 124 -12.24 4.71 12.54
CA GLY A 124 -13.30 4.09 13.33
C GLY A 124 -12.82 3.45 14.65
N LEU A 125 -11.75 3.97 15.25
CA LEU A 125 -11.21 3.52 16.54
C LEU A 125 -11.11 4.70 17.53
N PRO A 126 -12.24 5.20 18.08
CA PRO A 126 -12.23 6.34 19.01
C PRO A 126 -11.19 6.19 20.12
N ILE A 127 -10.38 7.23 20.35
CA ILE A 127 -9.27 7.20 21.30
C ILE A 127 -9.72 6.84 22.71
N LYS A 128 -10.90 7.30 23.14
CA LYS A 128 -11.49 7.02 24.46
C LYS A 128 -11.73 5.53 24.71
N ASP A 129 -12.00 4.74 23.65
CA ASP A 129 -12.36 3.33 23.75
C ASP A 129 -11.16 2.43 23.42
N PHE A 130 -10.21 2.92 22.61
CA PHE A 130 -9.12 2.12 22.07
C PHE A 130 -7.72 2.62 22.44
N GLY A 131 -7.55 3.90 22.80
CA GLY A 131 -6.25 4.55 22.97
C GLY A 131 -5.27 3.81 23.90
N ASP A 132 -5.78 3.28 25.01
CA ASP A 132 -4.99 2.58 26.04
C ASP A 132 -4.85 1.07 25.80
N ARG A 133 -5.53 0.51 24.79
CA ARG A 133 -5.43 -0.91 24.47
C ARG A 133 -4.08 -1.25 23.84
N TYR A 134 -3.63 -2.46 24.09
CA TYR A 134 -2.47 -3.05 23.43
C TYR A 134 -2.88 -3.82 22.19
N PRO A 135 -1.98 -4.03 21.19
CA PRO A 135 -2.28 -4.81 20.00
C PRO A 135 -2.90 -6.18 20.26
N SER A 136 -2.46 -6.87 21.33
CA SER A 136 -2.99 -8.18 21.74
C SER A 136 -4.48 -8.16 22.16
N GLN A 137 -5.03 -6.99 22.43
CA GLN A 137 -6.43 -6.79 22.83
C GLN A 137 -7.34 -6.39 21.66
N LEU A 138 -6.79 -6.38 20.44
CA LEU A 138 -7.46 -5.96 19.21
C LEU A 138 -7.69 -7.13 18.27
N SER A 139 -8.80 -7.09 17.52
CA SER A 139 -8.97 -7.98 16.36
C SER A 139 -7.96 -7.66 15.27
N GLY A 140 -7.73 -8.58 14.31
CA GLY A 140 -6.84 -8.35 13.18
C GLY A 140 -7.20 -7.11 12.35
N GLY A 141 -8.50 -6.88 12.11
CA GLY A 141 -8.98 -5.67 11.42
C GLY A 141 -8.72 -4.39 12.22
N GLN A 142 -8.91 -4.42 13.54
CA GLN A 142 -8.59 -3.28 14.41
C GLN A 142 -7.09 -2.98 14.42
N GLN A 143 -6.25 -4.02 14.49
CA GLN A 143 -4.80 -3.84 14.39
C GLN A 143 -4.39 -3.22 13.04
N GLN A 144 -5.02 -3.65 11.95
CA GLN A 144 -4.78 -3.08 10.63
C GLN A 144 -5.17 -1.60 10.55
N ARG A 145 -6.31 -1.22 11.12
CA ARG A 145 -6.74 0.18 11.26
C ARG A 145 -5.72 1.02 12.03
N VAL A 146 -5.18 0.49 13.13
CA VAL A 146 -4.08 1.15 13.88
C VAL A 146 -2.83 1.30 13.02
N GLY A 147 -2.48 0.29 12.21
CA GLY A 147 -1.36 0.35 11.27
C GLY A 147 -1.51 1.47 10.24
N VAL A 148 -2.72 1.61 9.67
CA VAL A 148 -3.06 2.72 8.76
C VAL A 148 -3.01 4.06 9.49
N ALA A 149 -3.61 4.16 10.67
CA ALA A 149 -3.58 5.38 11.49
C ALA A 149 -2.15 5.83 11.79
N ARG A 150 -1.27 4.92 12.18
CA ARG A 150 0.16 5.19 12.42
C ARG A 150 0.86 5.73 11.17
N ALA A 151 0.58 5.14 10.01
CA ALA A 151 1.19 5.55 8.75
C ALA A 151 0.74 6.94 8.28
N LEU A 152 -0.41 7.45 8.76
CA LEU A 152 -1.00 8.73 8.40
C LEU A 152 -0.84 9.83 9.48
N ALA A 153 -0.34 9.46 10.66
CA ALA A 153 -0.34 10.35 11.82
C ALA A 153 0.48 11.62 11.63
N ALA A 154 1.60 11.56 10.91
CA ALA A 154 2.45 12.72 10.67
C ALA A 154 2.14 13.48 9.37
N LYS A 155 0.90 13.35 8.85
CA LYS A 155 0.41 14.04 7.64
C LYS A 155 1.21 13.71 6.37
N GLN A 156 1.62 12.47 6.24
CA GLN A 156 2.27 12.00 5.02
C GLN A 156 1.33 12.12 3.82
N GLU A 157 1.83 12.64 2.69
CA GLU A 157 1.11 12.73 1.42
C GLU A 157 1.27 11.46 0.58
N VAL A 158 2.32 10.68 0.86
CA VAL A 158 2.65 9.43 0.18
C VAL A 158 2.48 8.27 1.15
N LEU A 159 1.79 7.22 0.70
CA LEU A 159 1.57 6.00 1.45
C LEU A 159 1.96 4.77 0.63
N LEU A 160 2.78 3.93 1.19
CA LEU A 160 3.15 2.63 0.63
C LEU A 160 2.49 1.52 1.45
N MET A 161 1.84 0.57 0.78
CA MET A 161 1.09 -0.51 1.44
C MET A 161 1.52 -1.87 0.85
N ASP A 162 2.01 -2.76 1.70
CA ASP A 162 2.44 -4.10 1.30
C ASP A 162 1.41 -5.13 1.78
N GLU A 163 0.57 -5.63 0.87
CA GLU A 163 -0.53 -6.59 1.12
C GLU A 163 -1.41 -6.23 2.33
N PRO A 164 -1.95 -4.99 2.40
CA PRO A 164 -2.56 -4.45 3.62
C PRO A 164 -3.80 -5.21 4.09
N PHE A 165 -4.48 -5.93 3.21
CA PHE A 165 -5.76 -6.59 3.52
C PHE A 165 -5.67 -8.12 3.47
N GLY A 166 -4.48 -8.68 3.19
CA GLY A 166 -4.28 -10.11 2.93
C GLY A 166 -4.65 -11.03 4.11
N ALA A 167 -4.41 -10.59 5.34
CA ALA A 167 -4.64 -11.38 6.56
C ALA A 167 -6.05 -11.23 7.17
N LEU A 168 -6.96 -10.50 6.52
CA LEU A 168 -8.30 -10.21 7.05
C LEU A 168 -9.34 -11.21 6.56
N ASP A 169 -10.35 -11.46 7.40
CA ASP A 169 -11.55 -12.17 6.98
C ASP A 169 -12.31 -11.37 5.88
N PRO A 170 -13.15 -12.04 5.06
CA PRO A 170 -13.78 -11.40 3.91
C PRO A 170 -14.65 -10.18 4.23
N ILE A 171 -15.39 -10.19 5.34
CA ILE A 171 -16.30 -9.11 5.72
C ILE A 171 -15.49 -7.89 6.16
N THR A 172 -14.59 -8.07 7.12
CA THR A 172 -13.70 -7.01 7.62
C THR A 172 -12.85 -6.41 6.49
N ARG A 173 -12.44 -7.24 5.53
CA ARG A 173 -11.66 -6.79 4.36
C ARG A 173 -12.43 -5.78 3.51
N VAL A 174 -13.67 -6.09 3.14
CA VAL A 174 -14.51 -5.19 2.33
C VAL A 174 -14.75 -3.86 3.06
N ASP A 175 -15.14 -3.92 4.32
CA ASP A 175 -15.40 -2.72 5.13
C ASP A 175 -14.15 -1.83 5.21
N LEU A 176 -12.98 -2.44 5.42
CA LEU A 176 -11.72 -1.71 5.54
C LEU A 176 -11.24 -1.12 4.20
N GLN A 177 -11.47 -1.80 3.09
CA GLN A 177 -11.17 -1.31 1.75
C GLN A 177 -12.01 -0.08 1.41
N ASP A 178 -13.32 -0.11 1.67
CA ASP A 178 -14.22 1.01 1.42
C ASP A 178 -13.89 2.22 2.30
N GLU A 179 -13.56 1.98 3.56
CA GLU A 179 -13.13 3.03 4.49
C GLU A 179 -11.80 3.63 4.06
N PHE A 180 -10.80 2.81 3.74
CA PHE A 180 -9.51 3.29 3.25
C PHE A 180 -9.65 4.13 1.97
N LYS A 181 -10.51 3.72 1.04
CA LYS A 181 -10.75 4.49 -0.19
C LYS A 181 -11.35 5.87 0.10
N ARG A 182 -12.22 5.97 1.12
CA ARG A 182 -12.73 7.28 1.60
C ARG A 182 -11.62 8.13 2.21
N ILE A 183 -10.77 7.55 3.06
CA ILE A 183 -9.64 8.23 3.68
C ILE A 183 -8.66 8.72 2.60
N GLN A 184 -8.30 7.88 1.65
CA GLN A 184 -7.38 8.19 0.56
C GLN A 184 -7.85 9.41 -0.24
N ARG A 185 -9.15 9.45 -0.60
CA ARG A 185 -9.75 10.58 -1.33
C ARG A 185 -9.82 11.85 -0.48
N ASN A 186 -10.28 11.74 0.77
CA ASN A 186 -10.43 12.90 1.67
C ASN A 186 -9.10 13.58 1.96
N LEU A 187 -8.03 12.80 2.13
CA LEU A 187 -6.68 13.30 2.39
C LEU A 187 -5.85 13.51 1.11
N ASN A 188 -6.41 13.21 -0.07
CA ASN A 188 -5.71 13.28 -1.37
C ASN A 188 -4.37 12.55 -1.37
N LEU A 189 -4.33 11.33 -0.78
CA LEU A 189 -3.12 10.55 -0.63
C LEU A 189 -2.65 9.94 -1.95
N THR A 190 -1.37 10.05 -2.23
CA THR A 190 -0.70 9.31 -3.30
C THR A 190 -0.30 7.94 -2.76
N VAL A 191 -0.84 6.86 -3.32
CA VAL A 191 -0.70 5.52 -2.75
C VAL A 191 -0.12 4.54 -3.77
N ILE A 192 0.84 3.72 -3.34
CA ILE A 192 1.19 2.48 -4.04
C ILE A 192 0.82 1.32 -3.13
N MET A 193 -0.07 0.46 -3.60
CA MET A 193 -0.55 -0.71 -2.90
C MET A 193 -0.12 -1.99 -3.63
N VAL A 194 0.68 -2.80 -2.97
CA VAL A 194 1.02 -4.14 -3.43
C VAL A 194 -0.08 -5.11 -3.01
N THR A 195 -0.55 -5.91 -3.96
CA THR A 195 -1.50 -7.00 -3.69
C THR A 195 -1.28 -8.16 -4.67
N HIS A 196 -1.76 -9.33 -4.31
CA HIS A 196 -1.86 -10.49 -5.20
C HIS A 196 -3.32 -10.75 -5.62
N ASP A 197 -4.29 -9.97 -5.12
CA ASP A 197 -5.71 -10.11 -5.45
C ASP A 197 -6.11 -9.10 -6.56
N MET A 198 -6.41 -9.64 -7.76
CA MET A 198 -6.84 -8.82 -8.90
C MET A 198 -8.16 -8.10 -8.62
N THR A 199 -9.08 -8.71 -7.84
CA THR A 199 -10.36 -8.09 -7.50
C THR A 199 -10.13 -6.84 -6.64
N GLU A 200 -9.23 -6.94 -5.66
CA GLU A 200 -8.82 -5.81 -4.83
C GLU A 200 -8.25 -4.67 -5.68
N ALA A 201 -7.30 -4.97 -6.58
CA ALA A 201 -6.73 -3.96 -7.46
C ALA A 201 -7.78 -3.31 -8.36
N LEU A 202 -8.68 -4.09 -8.96
CA LEU A 202 -9.75 -3.58 -9.84
C LEU A 202 -10.74 -2.66 -9.12
N LEU A 203 -11.04 -2.94 -7.84
CA LEU A 203 -12.01 -2.17 -7.06
C LEU A 203 -11.41 -0.92 -6.42
N MET A 204 -10.12 -0.97 -6.06
CA MET A 204 -9.51 0.10 -5.28
C MET A 204 -8.65 1.05 -6.12
N ALA A 205 -7.91 0.56 -7.10
CA ALA A 205 -6.89 1.35 -7.78
C ALA A 205 -7.47 2.25 -8.88
N ASP A 206 -6.84 3.41 -9.07
CA ASP A 206 -7.06 4.30 -10.22
C ASP A 206 -6.25 3.82 -11.44
N GLN A 207 -5.06 3.27 -11.17
CA GLN A 207 -4.19 2.62 -12.14
C GLN A 207 -3.68 1.30 -11.57
N ILE A 208 -3.45 0.33 -12.43
CA ILE A 208 -2.91 -0.98 -12.07
C ILE A 208 -1.67 -1.24 -12.91
N ALA A 209 -0.56 -1.55 -12.25
CA ALA A 209 0.65 -2.05 -12.90
C ALA A 209 0.77 -3.56 -12.65
N VAL A 210 0.76 -4.35 -13.72
CA VAL A 210 0.89 -5.82 -13.64
C VAL A 210 2.36 -6.19 -13.81
N MET A 211 2.93 -6.79 -12.77
CA MET A 211 4.32 -7.24 -12.74
C MET A 211 4.43 -8.75 -12.94
N LYS A 212 5.45 -9.16 -13.69
CA LYS A 212 5.87 -10.54 -13.84
C LYS A 212 7.38 -10.60 -14.09
N ASP A 213 8.07 -11.55 -13.45
CA ASP A 213 9.51 -11.81 -13.65
C ASP A 213 10.39 -10.54 -13.56
N GLY A 214 10.04 -9.62 -12.65
CA GLY A 214 10.78 -8.37 -12.43
C GLY A 214 10.45 -7.25 -13.39
N GLU A 215 9.50 -7.42 -14.31
CA GLU A 215 9.11 -6.43 -15.33
C GLU A 215 7.65 -6.01 -15.18
N ILE A 216 7.30 -4.84 -15.71
CA ILE A 216 5.92 -4.41 -15.85
C ILE A 216 5.41 -4.80 -17.24
N LEU A 217 4.40 -5.67 -17.28
CA LEU A 217 3.79 -6.13 -18.53
C LEU A 217 2.75 -5.16 -19.08
N GLN A 218 2.03 -4.47 -18.19
CA GLN A 218 1.00 -3.50 -18.55
C GLN A 218 0.74 -2.56 -17.38
N ILE A 219 0.54 -1.27 -17.70
CA ILE A 219 -0.03 -0.26 -16.80
C ILE A 219 -1.29 0.29 -17.47
N GLY A 220 -2.35 0.47 -16.70
CA GLY A 220 -3.59 1.08 -17.18
C GLY A 220 -4.65 1.16 -16.10
N SER A 221 -5.74 1.87 -16.40
CA SER A 221 -6.92 1.89 -15.55
C SER A 221 -7.57 0.49 -15.46
N PRO A 222 -8.35 0.21 -14.40
CA PRO A 222 -9.13 -1.04 -14.31
C PRO A 222 -9.93 -1.33 -15.58
N LYS A 223 -10.55 -0.30 -16.16
CA LYS A 223 -11.34 -0.42 -17.39
C LYS A 223 -10.49 -0.80 -18.61
N GLU A 224 -9.30 -0.24 -18.73
CA GLU A 224 -8.37 -0.59 -19.81
C GLU A 224 -7.88 -2.02 -19.71
N LEU A 225 -7.49 -2.46 -18.52
CA LEU A 225 -7.05 -3.85 -18.32
C LEU A 225 -8.18 -4.85 -18.63
N LEU A 226 -9.41 -4.57 -18.16
CA LEU A 226 -10.58 -5.43 -18.41
C LEU A 226 -10.94 -5.56 -19.89
N ASN A 227 -10.81 -4.47 -20.67
CA ASN A 227 -11.24 -4.42 -22.06
C ASN A 227 -10.12 -4.69 -23.06
N ARG A 228 -8.86 -4.40 -22.70
CA ARG A 228 -7.70 -4.47 -23.60
C ARG A 228 -6.46 -5.02 -22.88
N PRO A 229 -6.51 -6.29 -22.41
CA PRO A 229 -5.32 -6.91 -21.84
C PRO A 229 -4.24 -7.04 -22.91
N ALA A 230 -3.07 -6.45 -22.67
CA ALA A 230 -1.96 -6.42 -23.64
C ALA A 230 -1.12 -7.70 -23.64
N HIS A 231 -1.28 -8.57 -22.65
CA HIS A 231 -0.48 -9.78 -22.50
C HIS A 231 -1.36 -10.95 -21.99
N ASP A 232 -1.06 -12.18 -22.41
CA ASP A 232 -1.83 -13.37 -21.99
C ASP A 232 -1.84 -13.57 -20.48
N TYR A 233 -0.76 -13.23 -19.78
CA TYR A 233 -0.72 -13.27 -18.34
C TYR A 233 -1.72 -12.30 -17.69
N VAL A 234 -1.79 -11.06 -18.20
CA VAL A 234 -2.77 -10.05 -17.74
C VAL A 234 -4.20 -10.55 -17.97
N LYS A 235 -4.46 -11.12 -19.15
CA LYS A 235 -5.75 -11.73 -19.48
C LYS A 235 -6.13 -12.84 -18.50
N LYS A 236 -5.21 -13.76 -18.19
CA LYS A 236 -5.44 -14.82 -17.20
C LYS A 236 -5.77 -14.28 -15.82
N LEU A 237 -5.03 -13.25 -15.34
CA LEU A 237 -5.30 -12.63 -14.04
C LEU A 237 -6.71 -12.02 -13.98
N ILE A 238 -7.20 -11.40 -15.05
CA ILE A 238 -8.53 -10.80 -15.15
C ILE A 238 -9.62 -11.86 -15.23
N GLU A 239 -9.35 -12.98 -15.91
CA GLU A 239 -10.31 -14.07 -16.05
C GLU A 239 -10.66 -14.74 -14.71
N ILE A 240 -9.77 -14.71 -13.72
CA ILE A 240 -10.02 -15.31 -12.40
C ILE A 240 -11.22 -14.69 -11.69
N PRO A 241 -11.29 -13.38 -11.41
CA PRO A 241 -12.46 -12.77 -10.77
C PRO A 241 -13.71 -12.87 -11.65
N ARG A 242 -13.59 -12.73 -12.97
CA ARG A 242 -14.71 -12.83 -13.91
C ARG A 242 -15.33 -14.23 -13.90
N SER A 243 -14.51 -15.27 -13.91
CA SER A 243 -14.98 -16.66 -13.87
C SER A 243 -15.64 -17.00 -12.53
N LYS A 244 -15.12 -16.47 -11.41
CA LYS A 244 -15.75 -16.61 -10.09
C LYS A 244 -17.14 -15.95 -10.07
N ALA A 245 -17.27 -14.72 -10.56
CA ALA A 245 -18.53 -14.00 -10.64
C ALA A 245 -19.58 -14.78 -11.48
N ASN A 246 -19.23 -15.19 -12.70
CA ASN A 246 -20.12 -15.95 -13.59
C ASN A 246 -20.55 -17.31 -12.98
N ARG A 247 -19.69 -17.97 -12.20
CA ARG A 247 -20.05 -19.21 -11.49
C ARG A 247 -21.05 -18.97 -10.37
N LEU A 248 -20.89 -17.86 -9.63
CA LEU A 248 -21.84 -17.48 -8.58
C LEU A 248 -23.21 -17.13 -9.17
N GLU A 249 -23.27 -16.34 -10.25
CA GLU A 249 -24.52 -16.03 -10.96
C GLU A 249 -25.26 -17.29 -11.40
N LYS A 250 -24.56 -18.24 -12.05
CA LYS A 250 -25.16 -19.53 -12.45
C LYS A 250 -25.72 -20.34 -11.28
N LEU A 251 -25.08 -20.27 -10.09
CA LEU A 251 -25.61 -20.95 -8.90
C LEU A 251 -26.85 -20.25 -8.32
N MET A 252 -26.99 -18.95 -8.50
CA MET A 252 -28.14 -18.17 -8.05
C MET A 252 -29.33 -18.35 -9.01
N ASP A 253 -29.09 -18.54 -10.32
CA ASP A 253 -30.12 -18.73 -11.36
C ASP A 253 -30.59 -20.17 -11.46
N SER A 254 -29.92 -21.12 -10.81
CA SER A 254 -30.27 -22.56 -10.84
C SER A 254 -31.31 -22.94 -9.76
N LYS A 255 -32.42 -22.17 -9.64
CA LYS A 255 -33.60 -22.50 -8.83
C LYS A 255 -34.75 -23.00 -9.67
#